data_d975453a5aaf868f6c25ec55ed4a38fe
#
_entry.id   d975453a5aaf868f6c25ec55ed4a38fe
#
_cell.length_a   1.000
_cell.length_b   1.000
_cell.length_c   1.000
_cell.angle_alpha   90.00
_cell.angle_beta   90.00
_cell.angle_gamma   90.00
#
_symmetry.space_group_name_H-M   'P 1'
#
loop_
_entity.id
_entity.type
_entity.pdbx_description
1 polymer ?
#
loop_
_entity_poly.entity_id
_entity_poly.type
_entity_poly.pdbx_seq_one_letter_code
_entity_poly.pdbx_strand_id
1 'polypeptide(L)'
;MSENLDLVRSICSAWERGDFAASDWADPEIESGWADGPAPGSRIGVAAMAESERDFLNAWADVRLAIGEYRELDGQRVLVFIHASGHGKTSGVDLGQVSKTAACLFDIRDGKVTRLVNYWNRDRALADLGLEE
;
A
#
# COMPACT_ATOMS: atom_id res chain seq x y z
N MET A 1 -4.92 13.29 18.30
CA MET A 1 -4.56 12.71 17.00
C MET A 1 -3.41 11.75 17.18
N SER A 2 -3.43 10.69 16.41
CA SER A 2 -2.41 9.64 16.48
C SER A 2 -1.19 10.03 15.67
N GLU A 3 -0.01 9.83 16.24
CA GLU A 3 1.25 10.02 15.51
C GLU A 3 1.36 9.02 14.36
N ASN A 4 0.83 7.80 14.55
CA ASN A 4 0.82 6.77 13.52
C ASN A 4 -0.06 7.19 12.33
N LEU A 5 -1.23 7.74 12.61
CA LEU A 5 -2.12 8.24 11.56
C LEU A 5 -1.45 9.38 10.78
N ASP A 6 -0.80 10.30 11.48
CA ASP A 6 -0.09 11.41 10.85
C ASP A 6 1.05 10.89 9.95
N LEU A 7 1.78 9.88 10.40
CA LEU A 7 2.84 9.24 9.61
C LEU A 7 2.26 8.64 8.32
N VAL A 8 1.18 7.86 8.44
CA VAL A 8 0.55 7.22 7.29
C VAL A 8 0.01 8.26 6.31
N ARG A 9 -0.59 9.34 6.79
CA ARG A 9 -1.06 10.42 5.93
C ARG A 9 0.08 11.07 5.15
N SER A 10 1.23 11.26 5.81
CA SER A 10 2.42 11.80 5.17
C SER A 10 2.92 10.89 4.03
N ILE A 11 2.96 9.58 4.28
CA ILE A 11 3.36 8.58 3.28
C ILE A 11 2.39 8.61 2.10
N CYS A 12 1.10 8.55 2.38
CA CYS A 12 0.07 8.52 1.34
C CYS A 12 0.01 9.81 0.53
N SER A 13 0.27 10.95 1.15
CA SER A 13 0.35 12.23 0.44
C SER A 13 1.48 12.23 -0.59
N ALA A 14 2.62 11.64 -0.22
CA ALA A 14 3.74 11.48 -1.17
C ALA A 14 3.33 10.60 -2.35
N TRP A 15 2.65 9.50 -2.07
CA TRP A 15 2.17 8.58 -3.12
C TRP A 15 1.18 9.27 -4.06
N GLU A 16 0.27 10.10 -3.53
CA GLU A 16 -0.68 10.85 -4.37
C GLU A 16 0.02 11.83 -5.30
N ARG A 17 1.19 12.33 -4.90
CA ARG A 17 2.01 13.18 -5.75
C ARG A 17 2.87 12.39 -6.74
N GLY A 18 2.81 11.07 -6.69
CA GLY A 18 3.65 10.21 -7.52
C GLY A 18 5.07 10.00 -6.98
N ASP A 19 5.31 10.38 -5.74
CA ASP A 19 6.62 10.19 -5.10
C ASP A 19 6.60 8.89 -4.31
N PHE A 20 7.22 7.86 -4.90
CA PHE A 20 7.35 6.55 -4.29
C PHE A 20 8.78 6.25 -3.82
N ALA A 21 9.69 7.20 -3.99
CA ALA A 21 11.10 6.98 -3.73
C ALA A 21 11.49 7.10 -2.25
N ALA A 22 10.77 7.94 -1.51
CA ALA A 22 11.09 8.17 -0.09
C ALA A 22 10.78 6.92 0.74
N SER A 23 11.71 6.52 1.60
CA SER A 23 11.56 5.35 2.46
C SER A 23 12.04 5.62 3.89
N ASP A 24 12.18 6.87 4.27
CA ASP A 24 12.61 7.27 5.61
C ASP A 24 11.64 6.78 6.70
N TRP A 25 10.38 6.58 6.33
CA TRP A 25 9.33 6.11 7.21
C TRP A 25 9.40 4.62 7.49
N ALA A 26 10.21 3.86 6.75
CA ALA A 26 10.27 2.41 6.84
C ALA A 26 11.38 1.96 7.78
N ASP A 27 11.08 0.92 8.59
CA ASP A 27 12.11 0.20 9.32
C ASP A 27 13.08 -0.45 8.33
N PRO A 28 14.39 -0.48 8.60
CA PRO A 28 15.35 -1.12 7.68
C PRO A 28 15.01 -2.58 7.34
N GLU A 29 14.34 -3.28 8.24
CA GLU A 29 13.93 -4.67 8.05
C GLU A 29 12.44 -4.80 7.79
N ILE A 30 11.82 -3.77 7.21
CA ILE A 30 10.40 -3.79 6.90
C ILE A 30 10.01 -5.04 6.10
N GLU A 31 8.91 -5.65 6.51
CA GLU A 31 8.28 -6.72 5.72
C GLU A 31 7.22 -6.09 4.84
N SER A 32 7.34 -6.26 3.53
CA SER A 32 6.38 -5.67 2.59
C SER A 32 5.97 -6.66 1.53
N GLY A 33 4.74 -6.56 1.06
CA GLY A 33 4.28 -7.44 0.01
C GLY A 33 2.80 -7.33 -0.27
N TRP A 34 2.30 -8.28 -1.02
CA TRP A 34 0.91 -8.37 -1.48
C TRP A 34 0.25 -9.59 -0.88
N ALA A 35 -0.95 -9.43 -0.34
CA ALA A 35 -1.72 -10.54 0.21
C ALA A 35 -2.49 -11.29 -0.89
N ASP A 36 -2.80 -10.60 -1.98
CA ASP A 36 -3.56 -11.15 -3.10
C ASP A 36 -3.04 -10.60 -4.42
N GLY A 37 -3.72 -10.87 -5.52
CA GLY A 37 -3.36 -10.36 -6.83
C GLY A 37 -2.40 -11.28 -7.59
N PRO A 38 -1.80 -10.79 -8.69
CA PRO A 38 -0.98 -11.63 -9.57
C PRO A 38 0.35 -12.07 -9.00
N ALA A 39 0.88 -11.36 -7.99
CA ALA A 39 2.18 -11.67 -7.42
C ALA A 39 2.13 -11.59 -5.88
N PRO A 40 1.41 -12.51 -5.22
CA PRO A 40 1.33 -12.50 -3.75
C PRO A 40 2.66 -12.91 -3.12
N GLY A 41 2.86 -12.50 -1.87
CA GLY A 41 4.06 -12.82 -1.11
C GLY A 41 4.65 -11.59 -0.46
N SER A 42 5.61 -11.80 0.42
CA SER A 42 6.28 -10.71 1.12
C SER A 42 7.80 -10.84 1.00
N ARG A 43 8.46 -9.69 1.20
CA ARG A 43 9.92 -9.58 1.17
C ARG A 43 10.36 -8.74 2.36
N ILE A 44 11.62 -8.89 2.76
CA ILE A 44 12.18 -8.18 3.90
C ILE A 44 13.25 -7.19 3.45
N GLY A 45 13.18 -5.99 4.00
CA GLY A 45 14.15 -4.94 3.79
C GLY A 45 13.68 -3.84 2.85
N VAL A 46 14.24 -2.66 3.04
CA VAL A 46 13.89 -1.46 2.25
C VAL A 46 14.25 -1.65 0.78
N ALA A 47 15.38 -2.28 0.49
CA ALA A 47 15.81 -2.51 -0.89
C ALA A 47 14.84 -3.43 -1.64
N ALA A 48 14.36 -4.49 -0.96
CA ALA A 48 13.38 -5.40 -1.56
C ALA A 48 12.03 -4.73 -1.77
N MET A 49 11.62 -3.88 -0.84
CA MET A 49 10.40 -3.09 -0.99
C MET A 49 10.49 -2.15 -2.20
N ALA A 50 11.61 -1.45 -2.36
CA ALA A 50 11.83 -0.55 -3.48
C ALA A 50 11.82 -1.30 -4.82
N GLU A 51 12.38 -2.51 -4.84
CA GLU A 51 12.38 -3.37 -6.03
C GLU A 51 10.95 -3.77 -6.41
N SER A 52 10.13 -4.15 -5.43
CA SER A 52 8.72 -4.48 -5.68
C SER A 52 7.95 -3.28 -6.25
N GLU A 53 8.20 -2.08 -5.73
CA GLU A 53 7.57 -0.87 -6.25
C GLU A 53 7.98 -0.60 -7.69
N ARG A 54 9.27 -0.76 -8.02
CA ARG A 54 9.74 -0.60 -9.39
C ARG A 54 9.11 -1.61 -10.34
N ASP A 55 8.98 -2.86 -9.90
CA ASP A 55 8.34 -3.90 -10.71
C ASP A 55 6.89 -3.54 -11.02
N PHE A 56 6.16 -3.05 -10.02
CA PHE A 56 4.79 -2.60 -10.20
C PHE A 56 4.71 -1.44 -11.20
N LEU A 57 5.54 -0.42 -11.00
CA LEU A 57 5.55 0.76 -11.86
C LEU A 57 6.04 0.45 -13.29
N ASN A 58 6.84 -0.61 -13.45
CA ASN A 58 7.27 -1.07 -14.77
C ASN A 58 6.16 -1.83 -15.52
N ALA A 59 5.25 -2.47 -14.79
CA ALA A 59 4.15 -3.21 -15.37
C ALA A 59 2.95 -2.34 -15.75
N TRP A 60 2.78 -1.21 -15.05
CA TRP A 60 1.63 -0.33 -15.20
C TRP A 60 2.06 1.07 -15.61
N ALA A 61 1.31 1.68 -16.51
CA ALA A 61 1.58 3.05 -16.98
C ALA A 61 0.54 4.02 -16.40
N ASP A 62 0.96 5.27 -16.24
CA ASP A 62 0.11 6.37 -15.78
C ASP A 62 -0.57 6.08 -14.44
N VAL A 63 0.14 5.41 -13.55
CA VAL A 63 -0.38 5.03 -12.23
C VAL A 63 -0.63 6.29 -11.40
N ARG A 64 -1.86 6.40 -10.89
CA ARG A 64 -2.26 7.45 -9.95
C ARG A 64 -2.99 6.82 -8.79
N LEU A 65 -2.69 7.28 -7.60
CA LEU A 65 -3.36 6.81 -6.39
C LEU A 65 -4.16 7.97 -5.79
N ALA A 66 -5.39 7.66 -5.38
CA ALA A 66 -6.24 8.59 -4.65
C ALA A 66 -6.66 7.94 -3.35
N ILE A 67 -6.40 8.59 -2.24
CA ILE A 67 -6.69 8.03 -0.93
C ILE A 67 -8.15 8.27 -0.58
N GLY A 68 -8.84 7.19 -0.22
CA GLY A 68 -10.27 7.24 0.10
C GLY A 68 -10.53 7.40 1.58
N GLU A 69 -10.00 6.51 2.39
CA GLU A 69 -10.31 6.47 3.82
C GLU A 69 -9.11 5.97 4.61
N TYR A 70 -8.93 6.54 5.81
CA TYR A 70 -7.96 6.06 6.80
C TYR A 70 -8.74 5.44 7.95
N ARG A 71 -8.30 4.28 8.43
CA ARG A 71 -8.95 3.60 9.54
C ARG A 71 -7.90 3.10 10.53
N GLU A 72 -7.82 3.72 11.70
CA GLU A 72 -6.97 3.24 12.79
C GLU A 72 -7.60 2.00 13.40
N LEU A 73 -6.86 0.89 13.46
CA LEU A 73 -7.35 -0.36 14.02
C LEU A 73 -7.01 -0.51 15.49
N ASP A 74 -5.79 -0.09 15.85
CA ASP A 74 -5.30 -0.12 17.23
C ASP A 74 -4.10 0.81 17.34
N GLY A 75 -3.33 0.71 18.43
CA GLY A 75 -2.17 1.58 18.67
C GLY A 75 -0.99 1.35 17.74
N GLN A 76 -1.06 0.37 16.84
CA GLN A 76 0.05 -0.01 15.96
C GLN A 76 -0.34 -0.13 14.49
N ARG A 77 -1.62 -0.27 14.16
CA ARG A 77 -2.05 -0.57 12.79
C ARG A 77 -2.99 0.48 12.23
N VAL A 78 -2.73 0.87 11.00
CA VAL A 78 -3.60 1.77 10.23
C VAL A 78 -3.91 1.11 8.89
N LEU A 79 -5.19 1.03 8.56
CA LEU A 79 -5.66 0.52 7.27
C LEU A 79 -6.07 1.70 6.40
N VAL A 80 -5.62 1.70 5.14
CA VAL A 80 -5.92 2.77 4.19
C VAL A 80 -6.58 2.18 2.97
N PHE A 81 -7.70 2.77 2.53
CA PHE A 81 -8.35 2.40 1.28
C PHE A 81 -7.89 3.33 0.17
N ILE A 82 -7.53 2.75 -0.97
CA ILE A 82 -6.87 3.47 -2.06
C ILE A 82 -7.58 3.16 -3.37
N HIS A 83 -7.85 4.21 -4.13
CA HIS A 83 -8.34 4.08 -5.51
C HIS A 83 -7.15 4.27 -6.44
N ALA A 84 -6.80 3.22 -7.18
CA ALA A 84 -5.69 3.25 -8.12
C ALA A 84 -6.22 3.35 -9.55
N SER A 85 -5.54 4.12 -10.38
CA SER A 85 -5.82 4.20 -11.82
C SER A 85 -4.53 4.03 -12.60
N GLY A 86 -4.66 3.70 -13.88
CA GLY A 86 -3.55 3.41 -14.76
C GLY A 86 -3.92 2.30 -15.71
N HIS A 87 -2.96 1.85 -16.52
CA HIS A 87 -3.19 0.74 -17.45
C HIS A 87 -1.94 -0.11 -17.59
N GLY A 88 -2.13 -1.39 -17.91
CA GLY A 88 -1.02 -2.30 -18.15
C GLY A 88 -0.26 -1.89 -19.41
N LYS A 89 1.06 -1.81 -19.32
CA LYS A 89 1.91 -1.39 -20.45
C LYS A 89 1.81 -2.34 -21.63
N THR A 90 1.67 -3.62 -21.36
CA THR A 90 1.60 -4.64 -22.41
C THR A 90 0.16 -4.99 -22.76
N SER A 91 -0.69 -5.18 -21.75
CA SER A 91 -2.06 -5.65 -21.93
C SER A 91 -3.06 -4.53 -22.24
N GLY A 92 -2.77 -3.29 -21.82
CA GLY A 92 -3.70 -2.18 -21.91
C GLY A 92 -4.87 -2.27 -20.93
N VAL A 93 -4.87 -3.25 -20.02
CA VAL A 93 -5.94 -3.45 -19.05
C VAL A 93 -6.00 -2.25 -18.11
N ASP A 94 -7.22 -1.78 -17.82
CA ASP A 94 -7.46 -0.68 -16.88
C ASP A 94 -7.28 -1.17 -15.45
N LEU A 95 -6.36 -0.54 -14.72
CA LEU A 95 -6.05 -0.90 -13.34
C LEU A 95 -7.27 -0.76 -12.44
N GLY A 96 -8.08 0.28 -12.65
CA GLY A 96 -9.29 0.51 -11.88
C GLY A 96 -10.35 -0.57 -12.06
N GLN A 97 -10.33 -1.30 -13.18
CA GLN A 97 -11.25 -2.42 -13.40
C GLN A 97 -10.76 -3.69 -12.74
N VAL A 98 -9.44 -3.87 -12.66
CA VAL A 98 -8.82 -5.03 -12.00
C VAL A 98 -8.90 -4.88 -10.48
N SER A 99 -8.70 -3.66 -9.98
CA SER A 99 -8.70 -3.37 -8.56
C SER A 99 -9.51 -2.10 -8.31
N LYS A 100 -10.82 -2.25 -8.12
CA LYS A 100 -11.73 -1.11 -7.92
C LYS A 100 -11.35 -0.28 -6.71
N THR A 101 -11.07 -0.95 -5.61
CA THR A 101 -10.59 -0.31 -4.38
C THR A 101 -9.57 -1.24 -3.76
N ALA A 102 -8.36 -0.74 -3.63
CA ALA A 102 -7.27 -1.43 -2.98
C ALA A 102 -7.19 -1.03 -1.52
N ALA A 103 -6.33 -1.70 -0.77
CA ALA A 103 -6.06 -1.35 0.62
C ALA A 103 -4.59 -1.57 0.94
N CYS A 104 -4.11 -0.80 1.91
CA CYS A 104 -2.77 -0.98 2.48
C CYS A 104 -2.90 -1.04 3.99
N LEU A 105 -2.31 -2.06 4.60
CA LEU A 105 -2.22 -2.18 6.05
C LEU A 105 -0.81 -1.78 6.47
N PHE A 106 -0.72 -0.78 7.33
CA PHE A 106 0.54 -0.31 7.91
C PHE A 106 0.62 -0.77 9.35
N ASP A 107 1.68 -1.49 9.69
CA ASP A 107 2.00 -1.86 11.06
C ASP A 107 3.19 -1.01 11.49
N ILE A 108 3.03 -0.24 12.57
CA ILE A 108 3.96 0.81 12.95
C ILE A 108 4.46 0.58 14.37
N ARG A 109 5.79 0.68 14.54
CA ARG A 109 6.42 0.62 15.85
C ARG A 109 7.51 1.68 15.94
N ASP A 110 7.52 2.40 17.05
CA ASP A 110 8.53 3.43 17.33
C ASP A 110 8.68 4.45 16.18
N GLY A 111 7.55 4.84 15.58
CA GLY A 111 7.54 5.83 14.52
C GLY A 111 8.01 5.34 13.16
N LYS A 112 8.15 4.02 12.98
CA LYS A 112 8.56 3.41 11.70
C LYS A 112 7.59 2.32 11.30
N VAL A 113 7.36 2.20 10.00
CA VAL A 113 6.54 1.11 9.46
C VAL A 113 7.39 -0.16 9.44
N THR A 114 6.96 -1.16 10.19
CA THR A 114 7.65 -2.45 10.28
C THR A 114 7.07 -3.48 9.32
N ARG A 115 5.82 -3.28 8.90
CA ARG A 115 5.15 -4.18 7.98
C ARG A 115 4.17 -3.39 7.12
N LEU A 116 4.19 -3.65 5.82
CA LEU A 116 3.27 -3.06 4.86
C LEU A 116 2.66 -4.17 4.03
N VAL A 117 1.35 -4.37 4.15
CA VAL A 117 0.63 -5.38 3.38
C VAL A 117 -0.29 -4.68 2.40
N ASN A 118 -0.11 -4.97 1.13
CA ASN A 118 -0.93 -4.44 0.06
C ASN A 118 -2.01 -5.44 -0.32
N TYR A 119 -3.21 -4.95 -0.54
CA TYR A 119 -4.34 -5.74 -1.01
C TYR A 119 -4.85 -5.14 -2.32
N TRP A 120 -5.00 -5.97 -3.34
CA TRP A 120 -5.66 -5.57 -4.58
C TRP A 120 -7.15 -5.35 -4.38
N ASN A 121 -7.72 -6.06 -3.40
CA ASN A 121 -9.16 -6.06 -3.16
C ASN A 121 -9.46 -5.66 -1.71
N ARG A 122 -10.25 -4.60 -1.55
CA ARG A 122 -10.67 -4.09 -0.25
C ARG A 122 -11.38 -5.17 0.59
N ASP A 123 -12.26 -5.95 -0.04
CA ASP A 123 -13.05 -6.96 0.67
C ASP A 123 -12.16 -8.05 1.27
N ARG A 124 -11.05 -8.39 0.58
CA ARG A 124 -10.07 -9.33 1.09
C ARG A 124 -9.39 -8.78 2.36
N ALA A 125 -9.05 -7.49 2.34
CA ALA A 125 -8.44 -6.85 3.51
C ALA A 125 -9.39 -6.88 4.71
N LEU A 126 -10.65 -6.53 4.49
CA LEU A 126 -11.66 -6.54 5.55
C LEU A 126 -11.85 -7.94 6.11
N ALA A 127 -11.91 -8.95 5.24
CA ALA A 127 -12.06 -10.35 5.66
C ALA A 127 -10.87 -10.83 6.49
N ASP A 128 -9.65 -10.56 6.01
CA ASP A 128 -8.43 -10.98 6.71
C ASP A 128 -8.29 -10.34 8.09
N LEU A 129 -8.79 -9.11 8.24
CA LEU A 129 -8.69 -8.36 9.49
C LEU A 129 -9.92 -8.52 10.40
N GLY A 130 -10.93 -9.27 9.95
CA GLY A 130 -12.16 -9.46 10.70
C GLY A 130 -12.99 -8.19 10.84
N LEU A 131 -12.95 -7.30 9.86
CA LEU A 131 -13.64 -6.02 9.88
C LEU A 131 -14.88 -6.04 9.00
N GLU A 132 -15.83 -5.18 9.33
CA GLU A 132 -17.03 -4.94 8.52
C GLU A 132 -16.88 -3.63 7.74
N GLU A 133 -17.63 -3.52 6.68
CA GLU A 133 -17.67 -2.28 5.88
C GLU A 133 -18.24 -1.09 6.64
#